data_c733f99483a16856a60e41a7527682c8
#
_entry.id   c733f99483a16856a60e41a7527682c8
#
_cell.length_a   1.000
_cell.length_b   1.000
_cell.length_c   1.000
_cell.angle_alpha   90.00
_cell.angle_beta   90.00
_cell.angle_gamma   90.00
#
_symmetry.space_group_name_H-M   'P 1'
#
loop_
_entity.id
_entity.type
_entity.pdbx_description
1 polymer ?
#
loop_
_entity_poly.entity_id
_entity_poly.type
_entity_poly.pdbx_seq_one_letter_code
_entity_poly.pdbx_strand_id
1 'polypeptide(L)'
;MRIFLLTLLALLFTALTATAGPAAFRLLPDSPYATEVYLIQGANSGPAALVLGGVHGNEPAGAVAAEAVSRFAVSRGTLIVVPRVNKLALAAGTRTLPAIGDVNRAYPGRPDGEPAARLAAAVEDLIKTYQVSMVIDLHEARTFHRLDQSSLGQLVLFAANDRSAELALDVVDHINRGLSDPVKKFDFEAHPIPGSAAYYAGRLGLAAFTVETSGQQPLAERASQHEAIVRYLLAREGLVVE
;
A
#
# COMPACT_ATOMS: atom_id res chain seq x y z
N MET A 1 -46.00 -58.07 8.91
CA MET A 1 -44.94 -57.52 8.08
C MET A 1 -44.85 -56.00 8.40
N ARG A 2 -43.94 -55.57 9.30
CA ARG A 2 -43.79 -54.19 9.75
C ARG A 2 -42.60 -53.60 9.01
N ILE A 3 -42.88 -52.55 8.21
CA ILE A 3 -41.88 -51.81 7.45
C ILE A 3 -41.36 -50.71 8.38
N PHE A 4 -40.08 -50.76 8.76
CA PHE A 4 -39.38 -49.68 9.47
C PHE A 4 -38.86 -48.65 8.43
N LEU A 5 -39.41 -47.43 8.54
CA LEU A 5 -38.93 -46.28 7.79
C LEU A 5 -37.74 -45.66 8.56
N LEU A 6 -36.52 -45.79 8.05
CA LEU A 6 -35.34 -45.07 8.56
C LEU A 6 -35.32 -43.69 7.88
N THR A 7 -35.63 -42.65 8.67
CA THR A 7 -35.42 -41.25 8.30
C THR A 7 -33.95 -40.87 8.54
N LEU A 8 -33.20 -40.69 7.47
CA LEU A 8 -31.83 -40.19 7.53
C LEU A 8 -31.85 -38.66 7.72
N LEU A 9 -31.50 -38.20 8.93
CA LEU A 9 -31.37 -36.76 9.24
C LEU A 9 -29.97 -36.30 8.78
N ALA A 10 -29.91 -35.64 7.64
CA ALA A 10 -28.67 -35.03 7.16
C ALA A 10 -28.42 -33.72 7.95
N LEU A 11 -27.48 -33.76 8.90
CA LEU A 11 -26.92 -32.57 9.54
C LEU A 11 -26.06 -31.79 8.55
N LEU A 12 -26.57 -30.71 8.01
CA LEU A 12 -25.75 -29.71 7.30
C LEU A 12 -24.87 -28.98 8.36
N PHE A 13 -23.62 -29.36 8.44
CA PHE A 13 -22.59 -28.56 9.09
C PHE A 13 -22.25 -27.36 8.18
N THR A 14 -22.89 -26.23 8.41
CA THR A 14 -22.39 -24.95 7.88
C THR A 14 -21.16 -24.59 8.69
N ALA A 15 -19.98 -24.81 8.10
CA ALA A 15 -18.74 -24.28 8.62
C ALA A 15 -18.82 -22.76 8.59
N LEU A 16 -19.07 -22.14 9.72
CA LEU A 16 -18.94 -20.70 9.92
C LEU A 16 -17.44 -20.41 9.87
N THR A 17 -16.91 -20.01 8.71
CA THR A 17 -15.57 -19.47 8.62
C THR A 17 -15.56 -18.14 9.36
N ALA A 18 -15.13 -18.15 10.61
CA ALA A 18 -14.81 -16.93 11.32
C ALA A 18 -13.66 -16.26 10.55
N THR A 19 -13.93 -15.15 9.89
CA THR A 19 -12.88 -14.26 9.37
C THR A 19 -12.18 -13.68 10.60
N ALA A 20 -11.04 -14.25 10.96
CA ALA A 20 -10.18 -13.63 11.95
C ALA A 20 -9.84 -12.23 11.42
N GLY A 21 -9.99 -11.20 12.26
CA GLY A 21 -9.59 -9.85 11.90
C GLY A 21 -8.09 -9.82 11.55
N PRO A 22 -7.59 -8.73 10.95
CA PRO A 22 -6.19 -8.63 10.54
C PRO A 22 -5.26 -8.93 11.72
N ALA A 23 -4.30 -9.82 11.53
CA ALA A 23 -3.22 -9.99 12.50
C ALA A 23 -2.36 -8.72 12.48
N ALA A 24 -2.01 -8.21 13.66
CA ALA A 24 -1.17 -7.03 13.78
C ALA A 24 0.10 -7.34 14.57
N PHE A 25 1.23 -6.80 14.09
CA PHE A 25 2.51 -6.83 14.80
C PHE A 25 3.25 -5.50 14.58
N ARG A 26 4.46 -5.36 15.14
CA ARG A 26 5.23 -4.13 15.02
C ARG A 26 6.58 -4.37 14.35
N LEU A 27 6.94 -3.49 13.42
CA LEU A 27 8.33 -3.31 13.02
C LEU A 27 9.08 -2.60 14.15
N LEU A 28 10.33 -2.99 14.36
CA LEU A 28 11.23 -2.40 15.36
C LEU A 28 10.58 -2.23 16.74
N PRO A 29 9.96 -3.30 17.34
CA PRO A 29 9.07 -3.18 18.49
C PRO A 29 9.73 -2.50 19.71
N ASP A 30 11.04 -2.68 19.87
CA ASP A 30 11.81 -2.16 21.03
C ASP A 30 12.45 -0.80 20.74
N SER A 31 11.93 -0.05 19.78
CA SER A 31 12.46 1.26 19.40
C SER A 31 11.39 2.37 19.46
N PRO A 32 11.79 3.64 19.59
CA PRO A 32 10.87 4.77 19.49
C PRO A 32 10.13 4.84 18.15
N TYR A 33 10.70 4.26 17.10
CA TYR A 33 10.15 4.25 15.74
C TYR A 33 9.25 3.04 15.49
N ALA A 34 8.96 2.21 16.50
CA ALA A 34 8.08 1.06 16.36
C ALA A 34 6.78 1.44 15.66
N THR A 35 6.45 0.77 14.56
CA THR A 35 5.24 1.03 13.79
C THR A 35 4.45 -0.25 13.52
N GLU A 36 3.14 -0.12 13.37
CA GLU A 36 2.22 -1.23 13.23
C GLU A 36 2.18 -1.74 11.78
N VAL A 37 2.12 -3.05 11.65
CA VAL A 37 1.89 -3.79 10.42
C VAL A 37 0.61 -4.57 10.55
N TYR A 38 -0.27 -4.45 9.58
CA TYR A 38 -1.47 -5.28 9.45
C TYR A 38 -1.23 -6.35 8.39
N LEU A 39 -1.53 -7.59 8.75
CA LEU A 39 -1.44 -8.74 7.87
C LEU A 39 -2.83 -9.30 7.64
N ILE A 40 -3.33 -9.20 6.42
CA ILE A 40 -4.64 -9.66 6.01
C ILE A 40 -4.45 -10.82 5.03
N GLN A 41 -4.92 -12.00 5.42
CA GLN A 41 -4.80 -13.21 4.61
C GLN A 41 -6.15 -13.59 4.00
N GLY A 42 -6.16 -13.87 2.71
CA GLY A 42 -7.29 -14.45 2.02
C GLY A 42 -7.46 -15.94 2.34
N ALA A 43 -8.64 -16.45 2.06
CA ALA A 43 -8.97 -17.87 2.28
C ALA A 43 -8.15 -18.82 1.39
N ASN A 44 -7.65 -18.33 0.26
CA ASN A 44 -6.88 -19.12 -0.72
C ASN A 44 -5.47 -18.56 -0.88
N SER A 45 -4.54 -19.42 -1.28
CA SER A 45 -3.19 -18.98 -1.67
C SER A 45 -3.25 -18.03 -2.87
N GLY A 46 -2.31 -17.09 -2.92
CA GLY A 46 -2.25 -16.09 -3.99
C GLY A 46 -1.02 -15.19 -3.85
N PRO A 47 -0.95 -14.10 -4.61
CA PRO A 47 0.14 -13.15 -4.54
C PRO A 47 0.16 -12.41 -3.19
N ALA A 48 1.28 -11.75 -2.90
CA ALA A 48 1.38 -10.86 -1.76
C ALA A 48 1.64 -9.42 -2.22
N ALA A 49 0.93 -8.46 -1.61
CA ALA A 49 1.12 -7.05 -1.87
C ALA A 49 1.44 -6.30 -0.58
N LEU A 50 2.31 -5.29 -0.68
CA LEU A 50 2.68 -4.38 0.40
C LEU A 50 2.21 -2.97 0.08
N VAL A 51 1.45 -2.39 1.00
CA VAL A 51 1.01 -0.99 0.93
C VAL A 51 1.66 -0.20 2.06
N LEU A 52 2.33 0.88 1.71
CA LEU A 52 2.99 1.79 2.62
C LEU A 52 2.27 3.13 2.64
N GLY A 53 2.10 3.71 3.82
CA GLY A 53 1.61 5.07 3.99
C GLY A 53 2.40 5.80 5.08
N GLY A 54 2.34 7.14 5.09
CA GLY A 54 2.96 7.94 6.13
C GLY A 54 4.48 7.82 6.22
N VAL A 55 5.15 7.72 5.11
CA VAL A 55 6.62 7.77 5.00
C VAL A 55 7.10 9.18 5.32
N HIS A 56 6.41 10.20 4.81
CA HIS A 56 6.61 11.61 5.18
C HIS A 56 5.46 12.11 6.06
N GLY A 57 5.79 12.87 7.11
CA GLY A 57 4.80 13.28 8.10
C GLY A 57 3.89 14.44 7.68
N ASN A 58 4.28 15.22 6.70
CA ASN A 58 3.45 16.28 6.10
C ASN A 58 2.57 15.77 4.93
N GLU A 59 2.50 14.46 4.74
CA GLU A 59 1.75 13.76 3.68
C GLU A 59 0.70 12.82 4.33
N PRO A 60 -0.31 13.34 5.05
CA PRO A 60 -1.19 12.51 5.88
C PRO A 60 -2.18 11.64 5.10
N ALA A 61 -2.51 11.97 3.84
CA ALA A 61 -3.53 11.24 3.09
C ALA A 61 -3.13 9.80 2.80
N GLY A 62 -1.83 9.55 2.54
CA GLY A 62 -1.30 8.20 2.36
C GLY A 62 -1.47 7.34 3.62
N ALA A 63 -1.27 7.91 4.81
CA ALA A 63 -1.49 7.21 6.07
C ALA A 63 -2.98 6.90 6.31
N VAL A 64 -3.86 7.87 6.03
CA VAL A 64 -5.32 7.70 6.16
C VAL A 64 -5.84 6.63 5.21
N ALA A 65 -5.40 6.65 3.96
CA ALA A 65 -5.77 5.65 2.97
C ALA A 65 -5.27 4.25 3.34
N ALA A 66 -4.01 4.12 3.75
CA ALA A 66 -3.44 2.85 4.17
C ALA A 66 -4.16 2.27 5.41
N GLU A 67 -4.60 3.13 6.35
CA GLU A 67 -5.45 2.72 7.46
C GLU A 67 -6.81 2.15 6.99
N ALA A 68 -7.42 2.74 5.96
CA ALA A 68 -8.63 2.20 5.35
C ALA A 68 -8.36 0.87 4.62
N VAL A 69 -7.27 0.80 3.86
CA VAL A 69 -6.81 -0.40 3.13
C VAL A 69 -6.57 -1.58 4.08
N SER A 70 -6.10 -1.32 5.33
CA SER A 70 -5.89 -2.38 6.32
C SER A 70 -7.18 -3.13 6.73
N ARG A 71 -8.34 -2.64 6.32
CA ARG A 71 -9.67 -3.23 6.57
C ARG A 71 -10.28 -3.88 5.34
N PHE A 72 -9.54 -3.95 4.23
CA PHE A 72 -10.06 -4.59 3.02
C PHE A 72 -10.27 -6.09 3.24
N ALA A 73 -11.34 -6.61 2.63
CA ALA A 73 -11.55 -8.05 2.54
C ALA A 73 -10.63 -8.61 1.43
N VAL A 74 -9.71 -9.48 1.82
CA VAL A 74 -8.79 -10.17 0.90
C VAL A 74 -9.38 -11.53 0.54
N SER A 75 -9.60 -11.78 -0.75
CA SER A 75 -10.18 -13.02 -1.26
C SER A 75 -9.14 -14.15 -1.38
N ARG A 76 -7.92 -13.79 -1.79
CA ARG A 76 -6.79 -14.71 -1.93
C ARG A 76 -5.45 -13.99 -1.70
N GLY A 77 -4.42 -14.75 -1.33
CA GLY A 77 -3.08 -14.17 -1.11
C GLY A 77 -2.96 -13.43 0.20
N THR A 78 -2.03 -12.49 0.26
CA THR A 78 -1.70 -11.75 1.48
C THR A 78 -1.56 -10.26 1.19
N LEU A 79 -2.30 -9.43 1.92
CA LEU A 79 -2.12 -7.99 1.92
C LEU A 79 -1.40 -7.57 3.20
N ILE A 80 -0.27 -6.90 3.05
CA ILE A 80 0.53 -6.33 4.13
C ILE A 80 0.38 -4.82 4.06
N VAL A 81 0.03 -4.18 5.17
CA VAL A 81 -0.17 -2.73 5.23
C VAL A 81 0.62 -2.13 6.37
N VAL A 82 1.43 -1.12 6.07
CA VAL A 82 2.14 -0.29 7.07
C VAL A 82 1.61 1.14 6.95
N PRO A 83 0.56 1.51 7.72
CA PRO A 83 -0.12 2.79 7.51
C PRO A 83 0.72 4.00 7.89
N ARG A 84 1.68 3.83 8.81
CA ARG A 84 2.43 4.92 9.41
C ARG A 84 3.91 4.57 9.50
N VAL A 85 4.57 4.44 8.36
CA VAL A 85 5.99 4.03 8.31
C VAL A 85 6.85 4.92 9.22
N ASN A 86 6.67 6.24 9.16
CA ASN A 86 7.34 7.20 10.04
C ASN A 86 6.33 7.90 10.95
N LYS A 87 5.81 7.17 11.95
CA LYS A 87 4.77 7.69 12.85
C LYS A 87 5.17 8.97 13.60
N LEU A 88 6.47 9.14 13.88
CA LEU A 88 6.95 10.32 14.62
C LEU A 88 6.94 11.57 13.72
N ALA A 89 7.33 11.44 12.45
CA ALA A 89 7.21 12.55 11.50
C ALA A 89 5.74 12.92 11.25
N LEU A 90 4.84 11.93 11.16
CA LEU A 90 3.39 12.14 11.07
C LEU A 90 2.85 12.90 12.30
N ALA A 91 3.24 12.50 13.49
CA ALA A 91 2.83 13.19 14.73
C ALA A 91 3.33 14.63 14.78
N ALA A 92 4.49 14.91 14.18
CA ALA A 92 5.07 16.26 14.10
C ALA A 92 4.54 17.09 12.92
N GLY A 93 3.85 16.47 11.94
CA GLY A 93 3.39 17.14 10.73
C GLY A 93 4.52 17.64 9.82
N THR A 94 5.71 17.05 9.91
CA THR A 94 6.89 17.47 9.15
C THR A 94 7.32 16.37 8.19
N ARG A 95 7.90 16.74 7.04
CA ARG A 95 8.33 15.75 6.04
C ARG A 95 9.19 14.66 6.67
N THR A 96 10.23 15.07 7.38
CA THR A 96 11.14 14.18 8.11
C THR A 96 11.46 14.79 9.49
N LEU A 97 12.04 14.00 10.38
CA LEU A 97 12.67 14.48 11.60
C LEU A 97 14.19 14.33 11.48
N PRO A 98 14.99 15.33 11.89
CA PRO A 98 16.46 15.23 11.83
C PRO A 98 17.03 13.98 12.53
N ALA A 99 16.39 13.55 13.62
CA ALA A 99 16.78 12.36 14.38
C ALA A 99 16.43 11.04 13.68
N ILE A 100 15.64 11.06 12.59
CA ILE A 100 15.23 9.85 11.85
C ILE A 100 15.84 9.85 10.45
N GLY A 101 15.79 10.96 9.74
CA GLY A 101 16.17 11.08 8.34
C GLY A 101 15.01 10.79 7.39
N ASP A 102 15.30 10.75 6.09
CA ASP A 102 14.33 10.48 5.03
C ASP A 102 14.32 8.98 4.70
N VAL A 103 13.27 8.28 5.15
CA VAL A 103 13.09 6.84 4.89
C VAL A 103 12.98 6.57 3.38
N ASN A 104 12.42 7.52 2.62
CA ASN A 104 12.28 7.42 1.16
C ASN A 104 13.58 7.72 0.38
N ARG A 105 14.71 7.76 1.09
CA ARG A 105 16.08 7.83 0.56
C ARG A 105 17.01 6.79 1.17
N ALA A 106 16.45 5.88 1.99
CA ALA A 106 17.23 4.96 2.81
C ALA A 106 17.28 3.52 2.29
N TYR A 107 16.60 3.23 1.15
CA TYR A 107 16.65 1.90 0.52
C TYR A 107 17.87 1.76 -0.42
N PRO A 108 18.61 0.62 -0.37
CA PRO A 108 18.40 -0.50 0.55
C PRO A 108 18.77 -0.11 1.99
N GLY A 109 17.98 -0.64 2.93
CA GLY A 109 18.15 -0.37 4.34
C GLY A 109 19.33 -1.10 4.97
N ARG A 110 19.63 -0.73 6.22
CA ARG A 110 20.64 -1.40 7.05
C ARG A 110 20.11 -1.59 8.47
N PRO A 111 20.05 -2.83 8.99
CA PRO A 111 19.51 -3.11 10.33
C PRO A 111 20.29 -2.43 11.47
N ASP A 112 21.59 -2.19 11.26
CA ASP A 112 22.52 -1.52 12.18
C ASP A 112 22.75 -0.04 11.85
N GLY A 113 22.00 0.51 10.88
CA GLY A 113 22.13 1.88 10.42
C GLY A 113 21.38 2.89 11.28
N GLU A 114 21.37 4.15 10.77
CA GLU A 114 20.55 5.23 11.32
C GLU A 114 19.05 4.87 11.23
N PRO A 115 18.17 5.53 12.01
CA PRO A 115 16.76 5.16 12.10
C PRO A 115 16.03 4.98 10.77
N ALA A 116 16.25 5.87 9.80
CA ALA A 116 15.65 5.72 8.47
C ALA A 116 16.10 4.43 7.77
N ALA A 117 17.39 4.10 7.84
CA ALA A 117 17.94 2.88 7.25
C ALA A 117 17.43 1.61 7.96
N ARG A 118 17.18 1.67 9.26
CA ARG A 118 16.58 0.57 10.03
C ARG A 118 15.12 0.36 9.68
N LEU A 119 14.35 1.45 9.51
CA LEU A 119 12.96 1.37 9.04
C LEU A 119 12.90 0.79 7.62
N ALA A 120 13.76 1.25 6.71
CA ALA A 120 13.85 0.71 5.37
C ALA A 120 14.18 -0.80 5.38
N ALA A 121 15.19 -1.22 6.17
CA ALA A 121 15.55 -2.63 6.31
C ALA A 121 14.37 -3.48 6.83
N ALA A 122 13.61 -2.98 7.82
CA ALA A 122 12.46 -3.68 8.35
C ALA A 122 11.31 -3.82 7.31
N VAL A 123 11.12 -2.83 6.44
CA VAL A 123 10.19 -2.92 5.31
C VAL A 123 10.70 -3.92 4.26
N GLU A 124 12.00 -3.95 3.96
CA GLU A 124 12.59 -4.96 3.08
C GLU A 124 12.40 -6.37 3.58
N ASP A 125 12.48 -6.57 4.89
CA ASP A 125 12.26 -7.88 5.51
C ASP A 125 10.80 -8.34 5.32
N LEU A 126 9.82 -7.43 5.29
CA LEU A 126 8.45 -7.77 4.88
C LEU A 126 8.40 -8.24 3.44
N ILE A 127 9.05 -7.51 2.51
CA ILE A 127 9.09 -7.88 1.09
C ILE A 127 9.65 -9.30 0.91
N LYS A 128 10.75 -9.61 1.58
CA LYS A 128 11.41 -10.92 1.50
C LYS A 128 10.60 -12.02 2.19
N THR A 129 10.15 -11.77 3.43
CA THR A 129 9.46 -12.78 4.26
C THR A 129 8.15 -13.23 3.65
N TYR A 130 7.38 -12.30 3.11
CA TYR A 130 6.07 -12.60 2.52
C TYR A 130 6.12 -12.79 1.00
N GLN A 131 7.32 -12.79 0.40
CA GLN A 131 7.49 -12.96 -1.05
C GLN A 131 6.59 -11.98 -1.84
N VAL A 132 6.62 -10.71 -1.43
CA VAL A 132 5.80 -9.64 -2.03
C VAL A 132 6.06 -9.56 -3.53
N SER A 133 5.00 -9.49 -4.32
CA SER A 133 5.06 -9.32 -5.78
C SER A 133 4.73 -7.89 -6.23
N MET A 134 4.09 -7.10 -5.33
CA MET A 134 3.71 -5.71 -5.61
C MET A 134 3.94 -4.81 -4.40
N VAL A 135 4.53 -3.64 -4.63
CA VAL A 135 4.70 -2.59 -3.61
C VAL A 135 3.99 -1.31 -4.06
N ILE A 136 3.15 -0.74 -3.19
CA ILE A 136 2.45 0.52 -3.43
C ILE A 136 2.78 1.47 -2.29
N ASP A 137 3.45 2.59 -2.60
CA ASP A 137 3.90 3.60 -1.64
C ASP A 137 3.09 4.89 -1.84
N LEU A 138 2.39 5.35 -0.79
CA LEU A 138 1.40 6.43 -0.86
C LEU A 138 1.98 7.74 -0.35
N HIS A 139 2.07 8.71 -1.24
CA HIS A 139 2.69 10.02 -1.04
C HIS A 139 1.80 11.19 -1.46
N GLU A 140 2.24 12.38 -1.16
CA GLU A 140 1.59 13.63 -1.58
C GLU A 140 2.62 14.66 -2.02
N ALA A 141 2.31 15.36 -3.10
CA ALA A 141 3.08 16.49 -3.55
C ALA A 141 2.37 17.82 -3.26
N ARG A 142 3.11 18.92 -3.36
CA ARG A 142 2.64 20.27 -3.02
C ARG A 142 1.45 20.72 -3.84
N THR A 143 1.47 20.48 -5.17
CA THR A 143 0.45 20.91 -6.12
C THR A 143 0.25 19.89 -7.24
N PHE A 144 -0.70 20.17 -8.12
CA PHE A 144 -0.97 19.35 -9.31
C PHE A 144 0.19 19.42 -10.31
N HIS A 145 0.65 18.27 -10.80
CA HIS A 145 1.67 18.17 -11.84
C HIS A 145 1.29 18.96 -13.10
N ARG A 146 0.02 18.93 -13.48
CA ARG A 146 -0.49 19.65 -14.66
C ARG A 146 -0.44 21.17 -14.54
N LEU A 147 -0.33 21.72 -13.34
CA LEU A 147 -0.14 23.15 -13.10
C LEU A 147 1.33 23.53 -12.90
N ASP A 148 2.11 22.61 -12.37
CA ASP A 148 3.53 22.80 -12.07
C ASP A 148 4.25 21.47 -12.26
N GLN A 149 4.92 21.30 -13.38
CA GLN A 149 5.64 20.06 -13.73
C GLN A 149 6.80 19.72 -12.79
N SER A 150 7.21 20.65 -11.92
CA SER A 150 8.16 20.35 -10.85
C SER A 150 7.53 19.66 -9.63
N SER A 151 6.20 19.60 -9.58
CA SER A 151 5.42 18.90 -8.55
C SER A 151 4.89 17.56 -9.07
N LEU A 152 4.81 16.56 -8.20
CA LEU A 152 4.41 15.20 -8.58
C LEU A 152 2.91 14.90 -8.32
N GLY A 153 2.13 15.90 -7.86
CA GLY A 153 0.73 15.66 -7.48
C GLY A 153 -0.14 15.20 -8.65
N GLN A 154 -0.91 14.17 -8.44
CA GLN A 154 -1.69 13.40 -9.42
C GLN A 154 -0.80 12.63 -10.40
N LEU A 155 0.28 12.01 -9.90
CA LEU A 155 1.08 11.06 -10.66
C LEU A 155 1.04 9.66 -10.04
N VAL A 156 1.06 8.67 -10.91
CA VAL A 156 1.43 7.29 -10.59
C VAL A 156 2.82 7.06 -11.14
N LEU A 157 3.83 7.17 -10.28
CA LEU A 157 5.20 6.84 -10.64
C LEU A 157 5.36 5.32 -10.56
N PHE A 158 5.99 4.71 -11.55
CA PHE A 158 6.12 3.26 -11.61
C PHE A 158 7.57 2.81 -11.86
N ALA A 159 7.90 1.62 -11.37
CA ALA A 159 9.17 0.99 -11.64
C ALA A 159 9.32 0.69 -13.14
N ALA A 160 10.53 0.89 -13.69
CA ALA A 160 10.80 0.74 -15.11
C ALA A 160 10.83 -0.76 -15.54
N ASN A 161 9.68 -1.43 -15.42
CA ASN A 161 9.44 -2.77 -15.95
C ASN A 161 8.04 -2.85 -16.58
N ASP A 162 7.84 -3.79 -17.50
CA ASP A 162 6.61 -3.92 -18.30
C ASP A 162 5.37 -4.10 -17.44
N ARG A 163 5.46 -4.90 -16.36
CA ARG A 163 4.32 -5.15 -15.47
C ARG A 163 3.87 -3.89 -14.74
N SER A 164 4.81 -3.10 -14.24
CA SER A 164 4.48 -1.81 -13.59
C SER A 164 3.91 -0.81 -14.59
N ALA A 165 4.44 -0.77 -15.82
CA ALA A 165 3.96 0.12 -16.87
C ALA A 165 2.52 -0.19 -17.29
N GLU A 166 2.20 -1.47 -17.52
CA GLU A 166 0.86 -1.95 -17.86
C GLU A 166 -0.16 -1.56 -16.76
N LEU A 167 0.15 -1.87 -15.51
CA LEU A 167 -0.74 -1.57 -14.39
C LEU A 167 -0.89 -0.07 -14.12
N ALA A 168 0.17 0.74 -14.32
CA ALA A 168 0.11 2.18 -14.19
C ALA A 168 -0.83 2.80 -15.24
N LEU A 169 -0.73 2.37 -16.49
CA LEU A 169 -1.62 2.80 -17.56
C LEU A 169 -3.08 2.44 -17.24
N ASP A 170 -3.33 1.19 -16.86
CA ASP A 170 -4.67 0.69 -16.57
C ASP A 170 -5.33 1.45 -15.40
N VAL A 171 -4.60 1.66 -14.29
CA VAL A 171 -5.17 2.33 -13.12
C VAL A 171 -5.41 3.82 -13.38
N VAL A 172 -4.51 4.49 -14.10
CA VAL A 172 -4.69 5.90 -14.46
C VAL A 172 -5.88 6.08 -15.40
N ASP A 173 -6.05 5.20 -16.39
CA ASP A 173 -7.23 5.22 -17.26
C ASP A 173 -8.53 4.97 -16.47
N HIS A 174 -8.51 4.02 -15.53
CA HIS A 174 -9.65 3.72 -14.67
C HIS A 174 -10.04 4.92 -13.78
N ILE A 175 -9.10 5.47 -13.01
CA ILE A 175 -9.41 6.54 -12.06
C ILE A 175 -9.84 7.84 -12.76
N ASN A 176 -9.26 8.13 -13.92
CA ASN A 176 -9.56 9.33 -14.69
C ASN A 176 -10.97 9.36 -15.27
N ARG A 177 -11.66 8.22 -15.42
CA ARG A 177 -13.06 8.18 -15.85
C ARG A 177 -14.00 8.86 -14.86
N GLY A 178 -13.65 8.84 -13.57
CA GLY A 178 -14.42 9.51 -12.51
C GLY A 178 -14.06 10.98 -12.29
N LEU A 179 -13.04 11.52 -12.97
CA LEU A 179 -12.53 12.88 -12.76
C LEU A 179 -12.91 13.79 -13.94
N SER A 180 -13.81 14.72 -13.70
CA SER A 180 -14.26 15.71 -14.71
C SER A 180 -13.29 16.87 -14.89
N ASP A 181 -12.61 17.30 -13.80
CA ASP A 181 -11.64 18.40 -13.83
C ASP A 181 -10.31 17.92 -14.46
N PRO A 182 -9.89 18.48 -15.61
CA PRO A 182 -8.65 18.08 -16.26
C PRO A 182 -7.40 18.24 -15.37
N VAL A 183 -7.38 19.24 -14.49
CA VAL A 183 -6.25 19.49 -13.58
C VAL A 183 -6.10 18.38 -12.55
N LYS A 184 -7.20 17.77 -12.15
CA LYS A 184 -7.23 16.68 -11.15
C LYS A 184 -6.95 15.29 -11.73
N LYS A 185 -6.88 15.16 -13.05
CA LYS A 185 -6.59 13.88 -13.69
C LYS A 185 -5.16 13.44 -13.39
N PHE A 186 -5.01 12.15 -13.15
CA PHE A 186 -3.71 11.51 -12.96
C PHE A 186 -3.00 11.36 -14.31
N ASP A 187 -1.68 11.44 -14.24
CA ASP A 187 -0.76 10.99 -15.27
C ASP A 187 0.12 9.86 -14.69
N PHE A 188 0.95 9.23 -15.51
CA PHE A 188 1.86 8.18 -15.08
C PHE A 188 3.23 8.33 -15.73
N GLU A 189 4.29 8.07 -14.95
CA GLU A 189 5.67 8.21 -15.41
C GLU A 189 6.56 7.08 -14.89
N ALA A 190 7.47 6.61 -15.73
CA ALA A 190 8.56 5.73 -15.32
C ALA A 190 9.63 6.58 -14.60
N HIS A 191 9.39 6.92 -13.35
CA HIS A 191 10.29 7.77 -12.58
C HIS A 191 10.56 7.20 -11.19
N PRO A 192 11.36 6.13 -11.09
CA PRO A 192 11.72 5.58 -9.79
C PRO A 192 12.65 6.55 -9.07
N ILE A 193 12.25 6.99 -7.89
CA ILE A 193 13.04 7.87 -7.02
C ILE A 193 14.12 7.04 -6.34
N PRO A 194 15.43 7.24 -6.63
CA PRO A 194 16.50 6.46 -6.02
C PRO A 194 16.44 6.51 -4.48
N GLY A 195 16.56 5.33 -3.85
CA GLY A 195 16.46 5.19 -2.41
C GLY A 195 15.05 5.10 -1.85
N SER A 196 14.00 5.08 -2.68
CA SER A 196 12.62 4.82 -2.27
C SER A 196 12.30 3.32 -2.22
N ALA A 197 11.19 2.98 -1.53
CA ALA A 197 10.68 1.61 -1.47
C ALA A 197 10.30 1.09 -2.87
N ALA A 198 9.62 1.91 -3.68
CA ALA A 198 9.25 1.54 -5.04
C ALA A 198 10.45 1.35 -5.97
N TYR A 199 11.48 2.20 -5.84
CA TYR A 199 12.74 2.00 -6.56
C TYR A 199 13.42 0.68 -6.19
N TYR A 200 13.53 0.39 -4.89
CA TYR A 200 14.11 -0.85 -4.41
C TYR A 200 13.33 -2.08 -4.91
N ALA A 201 12.01 -2.08 -4.77
CA ALA A 201 11.15 -3.16 -5.25
C ALA A 201 11.27 -3.36 -6.77
N GLY A 202 11.32 -2.27 -7.54
CA GLY A 202 11.55 -2.33 -8.99
C GLY A 202 12.90 -2.94 -9.37
N ARG A 203 13.96 -2.69 -8.59
CA ARG A 203 15.28 -3.34 -8.76
C ARG A 203 15.25 -4.84 -8.49
N LEU A 204 14.28 -5.32 -7.72
CA LEU A 204 14.02 -6.74 -7.52
C LEU A 204 13.11 -7.36 -8.61
N GLY A 205 12.67 -6.57 -9.59
CA GLY A 205 11.76 -7.00 -10.65
C GLY A 205 10.28 -7.06 -10.24
N LEU A 206 9.92 -6.50 -9.08
CA LEU A 206 8.54 -6.49 -8.60
C LEU A 206 7.73 -5.39 -9.29
N ALA A 207 6.40 -5.54 -9.33
CA ALA A 207 5.52 -4.43 -9.65
C ALA A 207 5.61 -3.39 -8.52
N ALA A 208 5.90 -2.12 -8.86
CA ALA A 208 6.12 -1.13 -7.81
C ALA A 208 5.66 0.27 -8.25
N PHE A 209 5.00 0.97 -7.31
CA PHE A 209 4.37 2.26 -7.55
C PHE A 209 4.63 3.22 -6.39
N THR A 210 4.89 4.48 -6.73
CA THR A 210 4.70 5.62 -5.84
C THR A 210 3.49 6.40 -6.35
N VAL A 211 2.46 6.50 -5.53
CA VAL A 211 1.24 7.22 -5.88
C VAL A 211 1.28 8.59 -5.20
N GLU A 212 1.19 9.63 -5.99
CA GLU A 212 1.30 11.02 -5.53
C GLU A 212 -0.03 11.74 -5.72
N THR A 213 -0.66 12.19 -4.62
CA THR A 213 -1.83 13.09 -4.71
C THR A 213 -1.44 14.55 -4.47
N SER A 214 -2.27 15.51 -4.92
CA SER A 214 -1.98 16.92 -4.73
C SER A 214 -2.47 17.44 -3.38
N GLY A 215 -1.56 18.02 -2.58
CA GLY A 215 -1.85 18.68 -1.31
C GLY A 215 -2.86 19.83 -1.38
N GLN A 216 -3.19 20.31 -2.57
CA GLN A 216 -4.21 21.35 -2.77
C GLN A 216 -5.65 20.82 -2.65
N GLN A 217 -5.84 19.51 -2.66
CA GLN A 217 -7.15 18.90 -2.49
C GLN A 217 -7.47 18.70 -0.98
N PRO A 218 -8.76 18.62 -0.60
CA PRO A 218 -9.15 18.22 0.73
C PRO A 218 -8.57 16.85 1.12
N LEU A 219 -8.20 16.67 2.38
CA LEU A 219 -7.60 15.42 2.88
C LEU A 219 -8.44 14.17 2.53
N ALA A 220 -9.76 14.28 2.69
CA ALA A 220 -10.67 13.16 2.40
C ALA A 220 -10.65 12.78 0.90
N GLU A 221 -10.56 13.75 -0.01
CA GLU A 221 -10.48 13.52 -1.45
C GLU A 221 -9.19 12.80 -1.81
N ARG A 222 -8.03 13.29 -1.29
CA ARG A 222 -6.72 12.65 -1.49
C ARG A 222 -6.69 11.22 -0.98
N ALA A 223 -7.20 10.99 0.24
CA ALA A 223 -7.25 9.66 0.83
C ALA A 223 -8.14 8.71 0.01
N SER A 224 -9.31 9.19 -0.45
CA SER A 224 -10.20 8.41 -1.31
C SER A 224 -9.57 8.05 -2.65
N GLN A 225 -8.79 8.96 -3.25
CA GLN A 225 -8.07 8.70 -4.50
C GLN A 225 -6.99 7.62 -4.29
N HIS A 226 -6.22 7.70 -3.23
CA HIS A 226 -5.26 6.66 -2.85
C HIS A 226 -5.94 5.29 -2.66
N GLU A 227 -7.04 5.26 -1.89
CA GLU A 227 -7.79 4.02 -1.64
C GLU A 227 -8.30 3.40 -2.93
N ALA A 228 -8.87 4.20 -3.84
CA ALA A 228 -9.38 3.74 -5.13
C ALA A 228 -8.27 3.14 -6.01
N ILE A 229 -7.10 3.81 -6.08
CA ILE A 229 -5.94 3.32 -6.84
C ILE A 229 -5.44 2.00 -6.25
N VAL A 230 -5.27 1.92 -4.93
CA VAL A 230 -4.83 0.70 -4.25
C VAL A 230 -5.82 -0.44 -4.51
N ARG A 231 -7.12 -0.19 -4.36
CA ARG A 231 -8.17 -1.19 -4.59
C ARG A 231 -8.09 -1.75 -6.02
N TYR A 232 -7.99 -0.88 -7.01
CA TYR A 232 -7.87 -1.28 -8.40
C TYR A 232 -6.62 -2.15 -8.64
N LEU A 233 -5.45 -1.70 -8.20
CA LEU A 233 -4.20 -2.47 -8.36
C LEU A 233 -4.27 -3.84 -7.69
N LEU A 234 -4.82 -3.93 -6.47
CA LEU A 234 -5.00 -5.19 -5.76
C LEU A 234 -6.02 -6.11 -6.44
N ALA A 235 -7.09 -5.54 -7.03
CA ALA A 235 -8.07 -6.31 -7.79
C ALA A 235 -7.47 -6.88 -9.08
N ARG A 236 -6.62 -6.13 -9.77
CA ARG A 236 -5.88 -6.61 -10.96
C ARG A 236 -4.95 -7.79 -10.66
N GLU A 237 -4.47 -7.91 -9.43
CA GLU A 237 -3.72 -9.06 -8.93
C GLU A 237 -4.61 -10.16 -8.32
N GLY A 238 -5.91 -9.93 -8.24
CA GLY A 238 -6.89 -10.87 -7.69
C GLY A 238 -6.83 -11.03 -6.17
N LEU A 239 -6.25 -10.05 -5.43
CA LEU A 239 -6.24 -10.08 -3.97
C LEU A 239 -7.59 -9.67 -3.38
N VAL A 240 -8.24 -8.67 -3.97
CA VAL A 240 -9.54 -8.16 -3.54
C VAL A 240 -10.56 -8.28 -4.68
N VAL A 241 -11.82 -8.15 -4.38
CA VAL A 241 -12.90 -8.00 -5.38
C VAL A 241 -13.08 -6.52 -5.64
N GLU A 242 -13.23 -6.15 -6.91
CA GLU A 242 -13.48 -4.78 -7.38
C GLU A 242 -14.83 -4.25 -6.90
#